data_112e62227bc11e864f0e49b497c27109
#
_entry.id   112e62227bc11e864f0e49b497c27109
#
_cell.length_a   1.000
_cell.length_b   1.000
_cell.length_c   1.000
_cell.angle_alpha   90.00
_cell.angle_beta   90.00
_cell.angle_gamma   90.00
#
_symmetry.space_group_name_H-M   'P 1'
#
loop_
_entity.id
_entity.type
_entity.pdbx_description
1 polymer ?
#
loop_
_entity_poly.entity_id
_entity_poly.type
_entity_poly.pdbx_seq_one_letter_code
_entity_poly.pdbx_strand_id
1 'polypeptide(L)'
;MMKKNKYAGQVKKRCEAETLNASEKNMLAKVEQDRTLRQSLYHPIEVTAPDIPVDELLAYMQENGIGDAKLYNRLHRGLIVYVKHWERFLVWNRHHWREDDWNEAYQSIENVCERYLKAADKKQQEADSVSDEEKDLKKKIQGIADKGYRRVDRLRSKTGQDDLLVMTRRTRQPLLIMPDFI
;
A
#
# COMPACT_ATOMS: atom_id res chain seq x y z
N MET A 1 -15.58 -20.06 -37.72
CA MET A 1 -15.01 -19.56 -36.46
C MET A 1 -16.11 -19.46 -35.42
N MET A 2 -16.21 -20.42 -34.49
CA MET A 2 -17.25 -20.46 -33.42
C MET A 2 -16.81 -19.56 -32.26
N LYS A 3 -17.60 -18.54 -31.94
CA LYS A 3 -17.39 -17.70 -30.74
C LYS A 3 -17.68 -18.55 -29.50
N LYS A 4 -16.67 -18.88 -28.71
CA LYS A 4 -16.80 -19.54 -27.42
C LYS A 4 -17.64 -18.65 -26.47
N ASN A 5 -18.74 -19.21 -26.00
CA ASN A 5 -19.74 -18.53 -25.18
C ASN A 5 -19.15 -18.21 -23.78
N LYS A 6 -18.87 -16.92 -23.54
CA LYS A 6 -18.27 -16.39 -22.32
C LYS A 6 -19.15 -16.58 -21.06
N TYR A 7 -20.43 -16.93 -21.26
CA TYR A 7 -21.41 -17.11 -20.19
C TYR A 7 -21.52 -18.55 -19.65
N ALA A 8 -20.92 -19.52 -20.34
CA ALA A 8 -20.97 -20.92 -19.90
C ALA A 8 -20.29 -21.18 -18.53
N GLY A 9 -19.25 -20.39 -18.20
CA GLY A 9 -18.55 -20.50 -16.92
C GLY A 9 -19.30 -19.91 -15.73
N GLN A 10 -20.12 -18.87 -15.95
CA GLN A 10 -20.92 -18.26 -14.86
C GLN A 10 -22.15 -19.09 -14.54
N VAL A 11 -22.78 -19.72 -15.56
CA VAL A 11 -23.93 -20.64 -15.34
C VAL A 11 -23.45 -21.88 -14.59
N LYS A 12 -22.26 -22.42 -14.90
CA LYS A 12 -21.71 -23.59 -14.21
C LYS A 12 -21.45 -23.32 -12.71
N LYS A 13 -20.90 -22.17 -12.35
CA LYS A 13 -20.71 -21.76 -10.94
C LYS A 13 -22.04 -21.57 -10.18
N ARG A 14 -23.08 -21.13 -10.85
CA ARG A 14 -24.41 -20.95 -10.24
C ARG A 14 -25.12 -22.27 -9.99
N CYS A 15 -24.98 -23.24 -10.90
CA CYS A 15 -25.52 -24.60 -10.72
C CYS A 15 -24.75 -25.39 -9.65
N GLU A 16 -23.44 -25.16 -9.46
CA GLU A 16 -22.67 -25.84 -8.41
C GLU A 16 -23.13 -25.38 -6.99
N ALA A 17 -23.55 -24.11 -6.83
CA ALA A 17 -24.05 -23.60 -5.56
C ALA A 17 -25.43 -24.21 -5.16
N GLU A 18 -26.24 -24.66 -6.12
CA GLU A 18 -27.54 -25.25 -5.87
C GLU A 18 -27.48 -26.74 -5.47
N THR A 19 -26.35 -27.42 -5.71
CA THR A 19 -26.13 -28.83 -5.41
C THR A 19 -25.47 -29.11 -4.07
N LEU A 20 -25.10 -28.09 -3.30
CA LEU A 20 -24.48 -28.25 -2.00
C LEU A 20 -25.43 -28.84 -0.98
N ASN A 21 -25.01 -29.85 -0.25
CA ASN A 21 -25.78 -30.44 0.85
C ASN A 21 -25.88 -29.46 2.04
N ALA A 22 -26.76 -29.75 3.00
CA ALA A 22 -27.05 -28.88 4.13
C ALA A 22 -25.78 -28.59 5.00
N SER A 23 -24.87 -29.56 5.11
CA SER A 23 -23.63 -29.42 5.86
C SER A 23 -22.64 -28.44 5.17
N GLU A 24 -22.54 -28.56 3.85
CA GLU A 24 -21.70 -27.67 3.03
C GLU A 24 -22.22 -26.23 3.02
N LYS A 25 -23.54 -26.06 2.95
CA LYS A 25 -24.19 -24.75 3.07
C LYS A 25 -23.95 -24.12 4.42
N ASN A 26 -24.03 -24.89 5.52
CA ASN A 26 -23.71 -24.39 6.86
C ASN A 26 -22.23 -24.02 7.01
N MET A 27 -21.33 -24.79 6.41
CA MET A 27 -19.90 -24.46 6.43
C MET A 27 -19.59 -23.18 5.66
N LEU A 28 -20.18 -23.00 4.47
CA LEU A 28 -20.05 -21.78 3.67
C LEU A 28 -20.61 -20.55 4.40
N ALA A 29 -21.80 -20.68 5.01
CA ALA A 29 -22.40 -19.61 5.80
C ALA A 29 -21.52 -19.20 6.99
N LYS A 30 -20.89 -20.18 7.66
CA LYS A 30 -19.96 -19.92 8.76
C LYS A 30 -18.68 -19.22 8.29
N VAL A 31 -18.11 -19.64 7.16
CA VAL A 31 -16.95 -18.98 6.55
C VAL A 31 -17.29 -17.53 6.13
N GLU A 32 -18.47 -17.30 5.60
CA GLU A 32 -18.92 -15.98 5.17
C GLU A 32 -19.22 -15.07 6.38
N GLN A 33 -19.78 -15.63 7.45
CA GLN A 33 -19.98 -14.93 8.71
C GLN A 33 -18.64 -14.57 9.37
N ASP A 34 -17.66 -15.47 9.40
CA ASP A 34 -16.30 -15.21 9.89
C ASP A 34 -15.60 -14.13 9.04
N ARG A 35 -15.79 -14.17 7.72
CA ARG A 35 -15.27 -13.15 6.80
C ARG A 35 -15.86 -11.77 7.08
N THR A 36 -17.17 -11.71 7.26
CA THR A 36 -17.87 -10.44 7.58
C THR A 36 -17.46 -9.91 8.94
N LEU A 37 -17.34 -10.77 9.94
CA LEU A 37 -16.85 -10.40 11.26
C LEU A 37 -15.42 -9.88 11.20
N ARG A 38 -14.53 -10.54 10.46
CA ARG A 38 -13.16 -10.09 10.25
C ARG A 38 -13.12 -8.72 9.55
N GLN A 39 -13.96 -8.51 8.53
CA GLN A 39 -14.05 -7.22 7.85
C GLN A 39 -14.56 -6.11 8.77
N SER A 40 -15.48 -6.40 9.69
CA SER A 40 -15.97 -5.41 10.67
C SER A 40 -14.93 -5.07 11.75
N LEU A 41 -13.99 -5.96 12.01
CA LEU A 41 -12.88 -5.75 12.94
C LEU A 41 -11.65 -5.10 12.28
N TYR A 42 -11.66 -5.03 10.94
CA TYR A 42 -10.60 -4.37 10.19
C TYR A 42 -10.77 -2.86 10.28
N HIS A 43 -9.88 -2.24 11.00
CA HIS A 43 -9.73 -0.80 10.99
C HIS A 43 -8.46 -0.48 10.18
N PRO A 44 -8.60 0.16 9.00
CA PRO A 44 -7.44 0.58 8.24
C PRO A 44 -6.55 1.48 9.11
N ILE A 45 -5.24 1.35 8.96
CA ILE A 45 -4.28 2.17 9.69
C ILE A 45 -4.45 3.60 9.22
N GLU A 46 -5.09 4.43 10.05
CA GLU A 46 -5.16 5.87 9.82
C GLU A 46 -3.79 6.49 10.11
N VAL A 47 -3.09 6.83 9.05
CA VAL A 47 -1.82 7.52 9.16
C VAL A 47 -2.09 9.01 9.35
N THR A 48 -2.11 9.47 10.59
CA THR A 48 -2.04 10.91 10.94
C THR A 48 -0.62 11.42 10.78
N ALA A 49 -0.01 11.15 9.61
CA ALA A 49 1.33 11.62 9.35
C ALA A 49 1.33 13.13 9.12
N PRO A 50 2.33 13.86 9.65
CA PRO A 50 2.48 15.28 9.40
C PRO A 50 2.55 15.54 7.89
N ASP A 51 2.12 16.72 7.47
CA ASP A 51 2.24 17.13 6.08
C ASP A 51 3.74 17.19 5.72
N ILE A 52 4.15 16.39 4.73
CA ILE A 52 5.53 16.33 4.29
C ILE A 52 5.69 17.27 3.11
N PRO A 53 6.63 18.24 3.16
CA PRO A 53 6.87 19.16 2.06
C PRO A 53 7.18 18.42 0.75
N VAL A 54 6.72 18.99 -0.38
CA VAL A 54 6.93 18.38 -1.72
C VAL A 54 8.41 18.16 -2.00
N ASP A 55 9.28 19.13 -1.65
CA ASP A 55 10.70 19.02 -1.91
C ASP A 55 11.35 17.85 -1.13
N GLU A 56 10.85 17.57 0.07
CA GLU A 56 11.29 16.42 0.86
C GLU A 56 10.80 15.10 0.24
N LEU A 57 9.57 15.06 -0.28
CA LEU A 57 9.05 13.89 -1.02
C LEU A 57 9.88 13.64 -2.28
N LEU A 58 10.25 14.70 -3.00
CA LEU A 58 11.12 14.59 -4.16
C LEU A 58 12.53 14.09 -3.81
N ALA A 59 13.06 14.49 -2.65
CA ALA A 59 14.35 13.99 -2.15
C ALA A 59 14.27 12.47 -1.87
N TYR A 60 13.21 11.98 -1.23
CA TYR A 60 12.98 10.54 -1.07
C TYR A 60 12.90 9.80 -2.43
N MET A 61 12.22 10.36 -3.42
CA MET A 61 12.15 9.76 -4.76
C MET A 61 13.54 9.65 -5.43
N GLN A 62 14.44 10.61 -5.19
CA GLN A 62 15.81 10.58 -5.73
C GLN A 62 16.66 9.46 -5.13
N GLU A 63 16.42 9.09 -3.88
CA GLU A 63 17.10 7.98 -3.20
C GLU A 63 16.58 6.59 -3.64
N ASN A 64 15.66 6.53 -4.57
CA ASN A 64 15.07 5.30 -5.09
C ASN A 64 14.45 4.41 -3.99
N GLY A 65 14.67 3.09 -4.03
CA GLY A 65 14.08 2.14 -3.08
C GLY A 65 14.44 2.40 -1.61
N ILE A 66 15.61 3.00 -1.35
CA ILE A 66 16.00 3.40 0.02
C ILE A 66 15.13 4.55 0.48
N GLY A 67 14.89 5.55 -0.38
CA GLY A 67 14.02 6.68 -0.07
C GLY A 67 12.57 6.26 0.15
N ASP A 68 12.05 5.34 -0.67
CA ASP A 68 10.70 4.78 -0.48
C ASP A 68 10.58 4.09 0.88
N ALA A 69 11.57 3.29 1.27
CA ALA A 69 11.58 2.61 2.56
C ALA A 69 11.68 3.59 3.74
N LYS A 70 12.48 4.67 3.61
CA LYS A 70 12.55 5.74 4.60
C LYS A 70 11.20 6.45 4.77
N LEU A 71 10.55 6.80 3.65
CA LEU A 71 9.24 7.42 3.66
C LEU A 71 8.20 6.49 4.28
N TYR A 72 8.18 5.22 3.88
CA TYR A 72 7.29 4.21 4.47
C TYR A 72 7.46 4.11 5.99
N ASN A 73 8.71 3.98 6.46
CA ASN A 73 9.02 3.91 7.90
C ASN A 73 8.62 5.19 8.65
N ARG A 74 8.75 6.35 8.02
CA ARG A 74 8.33 7.62 8.61
C ARG A 74 6.82 7.71 8.76
N LEU A 75 6.08 7.32 7.71
CA LEU A 75 4.61 7.35 7.69
C LEU A 75 4.00 6.38 8.71
N HIS A 76 4.60 5.20 8.86
CA HIS A 76 4.03 4.12 9.70
C HIS A 76 4.77 3.95 11.02
N ARG A 77 5.53 4.98 11.44
CA ARG A 77 6.26 4.95 12.70
C ARG A 77 5.29 4.76 13.88
N GLY A 78 5.51 3.71 14.67
CA GLY A 78 4.65 3.39 15.81
C GLY A 78 3.36 2.64 15.46
N LEU A 79 3.13 2.37 14.16
CA LEU A 79 1.96 1.64 13.67
C LEU A 79 2.33 0.28 13.08
N ILE A 80 3.46 0.21 12.38
CA ILE A 80 3.96 -1.03 11.77
C ILE A 80 5.43 -1.19 12.13
N VAL A 81 5.82 -2.37 12.56
CA VAL A 81 7.20 -2.71 12.89
C VAL A 81 7.57 -4.09 12.35
N TYR A 82 8.79 -4.22 11.81
CA TYR A 82 9.31 -5.53 11.43
C TYR A 82 10.17 -6.10 12.56
N VAL A 83 9.79 -7.28 13.07
CA VAL A 83 10.54 -7.99 14.09
C VAL A 83 11.44 -9.02 13.44
N LYS A 84 12.74 -8.71 13.37
CA LYS A 84 13.73 -9.52 12.66
C LYS A 84 13.83 -10.95 13.20
N HIS A 85 13.71 -11.14 14.51
CA HIS A 85 13.82 -12.46 15.14
C HIS A 85 12.66 -13.39 14.75
N TRP A 86 11.48 -12.82 14.55
CA TRP A 86 10.28 -13.56 14.12
C TRP A 86 10.06 -13.54 12.61
N GLU A 87 10.85 -12.73 11.89
CA GLU A 87 10.71 -12.50 10.45
C GLU A 87 9.31 -12.05 10.02
N ARG A 88 8.62 -11.30 10.92
CA ARG A 88 7.23 -10.89 10.74
C ARG A 88 7.05 -9.40 10.96
N PHE A 89 6.04 -8.86 10.30
CA PHE A 89 5.51 -7.56 10.62
C PHE A 89 4.52 -7.65 11.78
N LEU A 90 4.59 -6.69 12.67
CA LEU A 90 3.59 -6.44 13.70
C LEU A 90 2.90 -5.12 13.40
N VAL A 91 1.61 -5.07 13.70
CA VAL A 91 0.76 -3.92 13.53
C VAL A 91 0.17 -3.51 14.87
N TRP A 92 0.20 -2.21 15.16
CA TRP A 92 -0.39 -1.65 16.36
C TRP A 92 -1.90 -1.48 16.19
N ASN A 93 -2.71 -2.13 17.02
CA ASN A 93 -4.17 -2.06 16.97
C ASN A 93 -4.79 -1.08 17.98
N ARG A 94 -4.05 -0.06 18.39
CA ARG A 94 -4.36 0.94 19.44
C ARG A 94 -4.20 0.44 20.89
N HIS A 95 -4.10 -0.87 21.13
CA HIS A 95 -4.01 -1.45 22.47
C HIS A 95 -2.79 -2.34 22.65
N HIS A 96 -2.44 -3.11 21.63
CA HIS A 96 -1.30 -4.03 21.65
C HIS A 96 -0.77 -4.26 20.22
N TRP A 97 0.42 -4.80 20.14
CA TRP A 97 1.00 -5.26 18.88
C TRP A 97 0.41 -6.63 18.53
N ARG A 98 -0.03 -6.82 17.30
CA ARG A 98 -0.48 -8.10 16.74
C ARG A 98 0.30 -8.47 15.49
N GLU A 99 0.32 -9.73 15.13
CA GLU A 99 0.87 -10.16 13.86
C GLU A 99 0.07 -9.57 12.70
N ASP A 100 0.76 -9.32 11.58
CA ASP A 100 0.14 -8.81 10.35
C ASP A 100 -0.47 -9.97 9.55
N ASP A 101 -1.55 -10.54 10.06
CA ASP A 101 -2.28 -11.64 9.40
C ASP A 101 -3.05 -11.19 8.15
N TRP A 102 -3.20 -9.89 7.93
CA TRP A 102 -4.05 -9.31 6.89
C TRP A 102 -3.27 -8.57 5.81
N ASN A 103 -1.94 -8.68 5.83
CA ASN A 103 -1.04 -7.99 4.91
C ASN A 103 -1.22 -6.45 4.95
N GLU A 104 -1.47 -5.88 6.13
CA GLU A 104 -1.64 -4.44 6.31
C GLU A 104 -0.36 -3.68 5.98
N ALA A 105 0.81 -4.30 6.19
CA ALA A 105 2.08 -3.75 5.75
C ALA A 105 2.12 -3.55 4.23
N TYR A 106 1.58 -4.49 3.45
CA TYR A 106 1.45 -4.34 2.00
C TYR A 106 0.41 -3.28 1.62
N GLN A 107 -0.75 -3.30 2.26
CA GLN A 107 -1.83 -2.32 1.99
C GLN A 107 -1.38 -0.89 2.30
N SER A 108 -0.57 -0.73 3.34
CA SER A 108 -0.03 0.56 3.77
C SER A 108 0.97 1.19 2.78
N ILE A 109 1.43 0.45 1.77
CA ILE A 109 2.26 1.00 0.69
C ILE A 109 1.49 2.07 -0.09
N GLU A 110 0.17 1.94 -0.18
CA GLU A 110 -0.66 2.95 -0.85
C GLU A 110 -0.52 4.33 -0.22
N ASN A 111 -0.27 4.43 1.09
CA ASN A 111 0.00 5.72 1.75
C ASN A 111 1.26 6.42 1.18
N VAL A 112 2.28 5.65 0.81
CA VAL A 112 3.48 6.18 0.12
C VAL A 112 3.13 6.64 -1.29
N CYS A 113 2.35 5.82 -2.01
CA CYS A 113 1.90 6.13 -3.36
C CYS A 113 1.09 7.42 -3.40
N GLU A 114 0.15 7.61 -2.47
CA GLU A 114 -0.66 8.83 -2.37
C GLU A 114 0.18 10.07 -2.11
N ARG A 115 1.24 9.98 -1.28
CA ARG A 115 2.14 11.12 -1.03
C ARG A 115 2.92 11.49 -2.30
N TYR A 116 3.42 10.49 -3.03
CA TYR A 116 4.12 10.73 -4.29
C TYR A 116 3.18 11.25 -5.39
N LEU A 117 1.94 10.77 -5.47
CA LEU A 117 0.95 11.31 -6.38
C LEU A 117 0.69 12.79 -6.11
N LYS A 118 0.41 13.15 -4.85
CA LYS A 118 0.21 14.56 -4.48
C LYS A 118 1.40 15.44 -4.85
N ALA A 119 2.63 14.94 -4.69
CA ALA A 119 3.83 15.67 -5.09
C ALA A 119 3.94 15.81 -6.62
N ALA A 120 3.64 14.73 -7.36
CA ALA A 120 3.65 14.74 -8.82
C ALA A 120 2.57 15.68 -9.39
N ASP A 121 1.34 15.62 -8.83
CA ASP A 121 0.23 16.49 -9.25
C ASP A 121 0.57 17.98 -9.03
N LYS A 122 1.20 18.32 -7.88
CA LYS A 122 1.65 19.70 -7.65
C LYS A 122 2.69 20.14 -8.68
N LYS A 123 3.64 19.26 -9.05
CA LYS A 123 4.63 19.57 -10.09
C LYS A 123 4.02 19.64 -11.46
N GLN A 124 2.99 18.84 -11.76
CA GLN A 124 2.22 18.96 -13.00
C GLN A 124 1.51 20.32 -13.09
N GLN A 125 0.82 20.73 -12.04
CA GLN A 125 0.14 22.03 -11.98
C GLN A 125 1.14 23.20 -12.12
N GLU A 126 2.32 23.08 -11.50
CA GLU A 126 3.41 24.05 -11.66
C GLU A 126 3.86 24.13 -13.12
N ALA A 127 4.07 22.98 -13.79
CA ALA A 127 4.43 22.94 -15.21
C ALA A 127 3.35 23.57 -16.10
N ASP A 128 2.08 23.32 -15.79
CA ASP A 128 0.94 23.85 -16.55
C ASP A 128 0.79 25.38 -16.38
N SER A 129 1.28 25.95 -15.28
CA SER A 129 1.27 27.39 -15.00
C SER A 129 2.42 28.14 -15.66
N VAL A 130 3.46 27.44 -16.13
CA VAL A 130 4.60 28.05 -16.82
C VAL A 130 4.21 28.47 -18.22
N SER A 131 4.61 29.70 -18.62
CA SER A 131 4.32 30.25 -19.94
C SER A 131 4.99 29.43 -21.06
N ASP A 132 4.39 29.46 -22.27
CA ASP A 132 4.95 28.75 -23.41
C ASP A 132 6.28 29.35 -23.92
N GLU A 133 6.67 30.51 -23.42
CA GLU A 133 7.98 31.14 -23.71
C GLU A 133 9.10 30.42 -22.95
N GLU A 134 8.80 29.81 -21.78
CA GLU A 134 9.76 29.11 -20.92
C GLU A 134 9.72 27.58 -21.11
N LYS A 135 9.70 27.13 -22.35
CA LYS A 135 9.53 25.70 -22.73
C LYS A 135 10.53 24.76 -22.03
N ASP A 136 11.75 25.18 -21.85
CA ASP A 136 12.79 24.35 -21.21
C ASP A 136 12.51 24.14 -19.71
N LEU A 137 12.04 25.18 -19.02
CA LEU A 137 11.63 25.10 -17.62
C LEU A 137 10.40 24.21 -17.48
N LYS A 138 9.38 24.43 -18.28
CA LYS A 138 8.16 23.60 -18.33
C LYS A 138 8.50 22.13 -18.52
N LYS A 139 9.38 21.80 -19.48
CA LYS A 139 9.81 20.43 -19.76
C LYS A 139 10.56 19.80 -18.57
N LYS A 140 11.38 20.56 -17.86
CA LYS A 140 12.09 20.08 -16.65
C LYS A 140 11.11 19.74 -15.54
N ILE A 141 10.15 20.62 -15.25
CA ILE A 141 9.16 20.42 -14.19
C ILE A 141 8.25 19.24 -14.56
N GLN A 142 7.78 19.15 -15.81
CA GLN A 142 7.02 18.00 -16.32
C GLN A 142 7.79 16.69 -16.13
N GLY A 143 9.08 16.66 -16.44
CA GLY A 143 9.93 15.48 -16.25
C GLY A 143 10.04 15.03 -14.80
N ILE A 144 9.87 15.93 -13.83
CA ILE A 144 9.81 15.58 -12.41
C ILE A 144 8.46 14.93 -12.08
N ALA A 145 7.36 15.50 -12.56
CA ALA A 145 6.03 14.91 -12.40
C ALA A 145 5.94 13.49 -12.99
N ASP A 146 6.43 13.31 -14.22
CA ASP A 146 6.46 12.01 -14.91
C ASP A 146 7.26 10.95 -14.15
N LYS A 147 8.37 11.34 -13.51
CA LYS A 147 9.14 10.43 -12.64
C LYS A 147 8.32 10.02 -11.42
N GLY A 148 7.55 10.94 -10.85
CA GLY A 148 6.65 10.65 -9.74
C GLY A 148 5.59 9.63 -10.11
N TYR A 149 4.87 9.82 -11.21
CA TYR A 149 3.85 8.87 -11.69
C TYR A 149 4.44 7.49 -11.96
N ARG A 150 5.56 7.40 -12.68
CA ARG A 150 6.25 6.11 -12.93
C ARG A 150 6.69 5.43 -11.63
N ARG A 151 7.06 6.22 -10.61
CA ARG A 151 7.42 5.66 -9.31
C ARG A 151 6.23 5.01 -8.62
N VAL A 152 5.08 5.65 -8.66
CA VAL A 152 3.81 5.13 -8.12
C VAL A 152 3.41 3.85 -8.85
N ASP A 153 3.43 3.84 -10.18
CA ASP A 153 3.10 2.65 -10.96
C ASP A 153 4.00 1.46 -10.60
N ARG A 154 5.30 1.73 -10.42
CA ARG A 154 6.24 0.70 -9.96
C ARG A 154 5.87 0.19 -8.55
N LEU A 155 5.60 1.08 -7.60
CA LEU A 155 5.28 0.69 -6.22
C LEU A 155 3.96 -0.07 -6.11
N ARG A 156 3.01 0.15 -7.01
CA ARG A 156 1.76 -0.61 -7.09
C ARG A 156 1.92 -1.99 -7.72
N SER A 157 3.04 -2.25 -8.40
CA SER A 157 3.33 -3.59 -8.92
C SER A 157 3.74 -4.53 -7.78
N LYS A 158 3.46 -5.84 -7.95
CA LYS A 158 3.85 -6.87 -6.96
C LYS A 158 5.34 -6.78 -6.62
N THR A 159 6.20 -6.75 -7.64
CA THR A 159 7.66 -6.66 -7.45
C THR A 159 8.06 -5.39 -6.70
N GLY A 160 7.44 -4.24 -7.01
CA GLY A 160 7.73 -2.98 -6.33
C GLY A 160 7.32 -2.99 -4.87
N GLN A 161 6.19 -3.62 -4.55
CA GLN A 161 5.74 -3.81 -3.16
C GLN A 161 6.70 -4.70 -2.37
N ASP A 162 7.09 -5.85 -2.94
CA ASP A 162 8.04 -6.77 -2.31
C ASP A 162 9.40 -6.09 -2.09
N ASP A 163 9.93 -5.39 -3.10
CA ASP A 163 11.18 -4.63 -3.01
C ASP A 163 11.13 -3.58 -1.89
N LEU A 164 10.04 -2.82 -1.80
CA LEU A 164 9.87 -1.80 -0.77
C LEU A 164 9.89 -2.42 0.63
N LEU A 165 9.11 -3.47 0.87
CA LEU A 165 9.08 -4.11 2.19
C LEU A 165 10.42 -4.77 2.54
N VAL A 166 11.13 -5.34 1.58
CA VAL A 166 12.50 -5.85 1.81
C VAL A 166 13.45 -4.73 2.21
N MET A 167 13.39 -3.57 1.55
CA MET A 167 14.20 -2.41 1.91
C MET A 167 13.81 -1.82 3.27
N THR A 168 12.51 -1.79 3.59
CA THR A 168 11.99 -1.36 4.89
C THR A 168 12.57 -2.17 6.04
N ARG A 169 12.72 -3.49 5.88
CA ARG A 169 13.34 -4.38 6.88
C ARG A 169 14.83 -4.09 7.11
N ARG A 170 15.51 -3.54 6.10
CA ARG A 170 16.95 -3.22 6.14
C ARG A 170 17.23 -1.80 6.63
N THR A 171 16.32 -0.87 6.44
CA THR A 171 16.44 0.49 6.96
C THR A 171 16.26 0.45 8.48
N ARG A 172 17.17 1.13 9.21
CA ARG A 172 17.07 1.25 10.66
C ARG A 172 15.77 1.96 11.01
N GLN A 173 14.76 1.20 11.43
CA GLN A 173 13.68 1.77 12.21
C GLN A 173 14.31 2.19 13.54
N PRO A 174 14.15 3.45 14.00
CA PRO A 174 14.49 3.74 15.38
C PRO A 174 13.67 2.75 16.23
N LEU A 175 14.38 1.90 16.95
CA LEU A 175 13.76 1.00 17.93
C LEU A 175 12.78 1.87 18.73
N LEU A 176 11.49 1.63 18.56
CA LEU A 176 10.55 1.97 19.60
C LEU A 176 11.08 1.21 20.82
N ILE A 177 11.67 1.96 21.74
CA ILE A 177 11.86 1.44 23.10
C ILE A 177 10.43 1.07 23.49
N MET A 178 10.14 -0.22 23.46
CA MET A 178 8.90 -0.74 24.00
C MET A 178 8.85 -0.20 25.42
N PRO A 179 7.83 0.57 25.83
CA PRO A 179 7.63 0.80 27.25
C PRO A 179 7.56 -0.59 27.87
N ASP A 180 8.39 -0.81 28.86
CA ASP A 180 8.63 -2.07 29.53
C ASP A 180 7.37 -2.92 29.64
N PHE A 181 7.39 -4.07 28.95
CA PHE A 181 6.51 -5.17 29.29
C PHE A 181 7.04 -5.77 30.60
N ILE A 182 6.53 -5.24 31.72
CA ILE A 182 6.51 -5.91 33.01
C ILE A 182 5.13 -6.51 33.21
#